data_b187a5fcf19781eec2edb58ba09d65ce
#
_entry.id   b187a5fcf19781eec2edb58ba09d65ce
#
_cell.length_a   1.000
_cell.length_b   1.000
_cell.length_c   1.000
_cell.angle_alpha   90.00
_cell.angle_beta   90.00
_cell.angle_gamma   90.00
#
_symmetry.space_group_name_H-M   'P 1'
#
loop_
_entity.id
_entity.type
_entity.pdbx_description
1 polymer ?
#
loop_
_entity_poly.entity_id
_entity_poly.type
_entity_poly.pdbx_seq_one_letter_code
_entity_poly.pdbx_strand_id
1 'polypeptide(L)'
;MPIVPLTRDQFRWKNPVKPTIPTTTTTTHTAGISSARQRSLNPILNSTLGFEKILAINLPERTDHRDMLVLSAAVSDIHIDFLEGVRGETVLKDVLPAAIKEEYGPKIIGSWRAHINALSAIVEEGWGSALILEDDLHWDVRLKEQLQNFALASDVFLRTEGGAATIDLRDADTSNIPKTSPYGDDWDILWIGHCGMDLPEDGPIVLLNNDTTTVTIRNQVSWDSKAKPPMRVFPEHTRAIADARTMVCTLAYAVSQNAARNLLWDIALKRLDHPFDVLLAKWCDGINGFEKHRCVGVLPQIMDHYSPSGNVQWSVRANMDKILHGDTDYRYQERPQEEGDPRDE
;
A
#
# COMPACT_ATOMS: atom_id res chain seq x y z
N MET A 1 -38.88 7.98 -24.95
CA MET A 1 -39.38 7.14 -23.87
C MET A 1 -38.79 7.67 -22.57
N PRO A 2 -39.61 7.99 -21.56
CA PRO A 2 -39.09 8.48 -20.29
C PRO A 2 -38.38 7.35 -19.53
N ILE A 3 -37.18 7.63 -19.05
CA ILE A 3 -36.39 6.74 -18.18
C ILE A 3 -37.11 6.74 -16.82
N VAL A 4 -37.68 5.60 -16.41
CA VAL A 4 -38.25 5.40 -15.09
C VAL A 4 -37.11 5.17 -14.12
N PRO A 5 -36.95 5.99 -13.05
CA PRO A 5 -35.92 5.75 -12.06
C PRO A 5 -36.23 4.49 -11.27
N LEU A 6 -35.28 3.56 -11.22
CA LEU A 6 -35.36 2.35 -10.42
C LEU A 6 -35.35 2.71 -8.93
N THR A 7 -36.36 2.27 -8.18
CA THR A 7 -36.47 2.50 -6.75
C THR A 7 -35.57 1.55 -5.97
N ARG A 8 -35.10 2.00 -4.80
CA ARG A 8 -34.18 1.29 -3.88
C ARG A 8 -34.63 -0.13 -3.50
N ASP A 9 -35.93 -0.44 -3.61
CA ASP A 9 -36.51 -1.74 -3.25
C ASP A 9 -36.36 -2.82 -4.34
N GLN A 10 -35.94 -2.48 -5.54
CA GLN A 10 -35.73 -3.43 -6.64
C GLN A 10 -34.37 -4.14 -6.58
N PHE A 11 -33.45 -3.66 -5.73
CA PHE A 11 -32.16 -4.30 -5.45
C PHE A 11 -32.14 -4.97 -4.08
N ARG A 12 -33.09 -5.84 -3.81
CA ARG A 12 -33.00 -6.72 -2.64
C ARG A 12 -32.11 -7.89 -2.98
N TRP A 13 -30.79 -7.74 -2.75
CA TRP A 13 -29.88 -8.87 -2.74
C TRP A 13 -30.39 -9.87 -1.69
N LYS A 14 -30.85 -11.04 -2.11
CA LYS A 14 -30.98 -12.17 -1.20
C LYS A 14 -29.60 -12.38 -0.63
N ASN A 15 -29.48 -12.42 0.72
CA ASN A 15 -28.21 -12.54 1.44
C ASN A 15 -27.19 -13.34 0.62
N PRO A 16 -26.07 -12.75 0.21
CA PRO A 16 -25.06 -13.52 -0.47
C PRO A 16 -24.66 -14.66 0.48
N VAL A 17 -24.70 -15.87 0.00
CA VAL A 17 -24.05 -16.98 0.67
C VAL A 17 -22.62 -16.49 0.88
N LYS A 18 -22.23 -16.25 2.16
CA LYS A 18 -20.84 -15.92 2.46
C LYS A 18 -20.02 -17.03 1.80
N PRO A 19 -19.12 -16.72 0.87
CA PRO A 19 -18.24 -17.75 0.35
C PRO A 19 -17.52 -18.33 1.55
N THR A 20 -17.67 -19.63 1.77
CA THR A 20 -16.87 -20.35 2.74
C THR A 20 -15.48 -20.36 2.14
N ILE A 21 -14.65 -19.38 2.52
CA ILE A 21 -13.23 -19.42 2.20
C ILE A 21 -12.73 -20.72 2.79
N PRO A 22 -12.19 -21.65 1.99
CA PRO A 22 -11.62 -22.87 2.53
C PRO A 22 -10.60 -22.44 3.58
N THR A 23 -10.73 -22.93 4.79
CA THR A 23 -9.72 -22.80 5.84
C THR A 23 -8.56 -23.69 5.41
N THR A 24 -7.83 -23.24 4.39
CA THR A 24 -6.49 -23.76 4.16
C THR A 24 -5.74 -23.40 5.43
N THR A 25 -5.08 -24.36 6.03
CA THR A 25 -4.27 -24.16 7.24
C THR A 25 -3.11 -23.24 6.82
N THR A 26 -3.41 -21.95 6.71
CA THR A 26 -2.41 -20.92 6.45
C THR A 26 -1.53 -20.91 7.68
N THR A 27 -0.24 -21.06 7.49
CA THR A 27 0.74 -20.89 8.57
C THR A 27 0.77 -19.38 8.87
N THR A 28 -0.24 -18.89 9.59
CA THR A 28 -0.28 -17.49 10.01
C THR A 28 0.85 -17.30 11.01
N HIS A 29 1.70 -16.29 10.79
CA HIS A 29 2.72 -15.87 11.75
C HIS A 29 2.11 -15.46 13.09
N THR A 30 0.78 -15.36 13.15
CA THR A 30 -0.01 -15.16 14.37
C THR A 30 -0.14 -16.46 15.20
N ALA A 31 0.25 -17.63 14.68
CA ALA A 31 0.25 -18.87 15.46
C ALA A 31 1.32 -18.80 16.55
N GLY A 32 0.90 -18.90 17.82
CA GLY A 32 1.80 -18.89 18.98
C GLY A 32 1.92 -17.55 19.71
N ILE A 33 1.35 -16.44 19.17
CA ILE A 33 1.30 -15.17 19.90
C ILE A 33 0.28 -15.21 21.05
N SER A 34 0.51 -14.40 22.09
CA SER A 34 -0.41 -14.32 23.22
C SER A 34 -1.80 -13.84 22.82
N SER A 35 -2.83 -14.27 23.56
CA SER A 35 -4.21 -13.81 23.31
C SER A 35 -4.36 -12.29 23.44
N ALA A 36 -3.54 -11.63 24.25
CA ALA A 36 -3.53 -10.16 24.38
C ALA A 36 -2.97 -9.51 23.11
N ARG A 37 -1.88 -10.05 22.57
CA ARG A 37 -1.29 -9.56 21.31
C ARG A 37 -2.24 -9.80 20.13
N GLN A 38 -2.89 -10.97 20.07
CA GLN A 38 -3.90 -11.25 19.04
C GLN A 38 -5.03 -10.21 19.07
N ARG A 39 -5.52 -9.84 20.26
CA ARG A 39 -6.56 -8.80 20.38
C ARG A 39 -6.09 -7.43 19.90
N SER A 40 -4.81 -7.09 20.06
CA SER A 40 -4.26 -5.80 19.58
C SER A 40 -4.20 -5.72 18.04
N LEU A 41 -4.28 -6.84 17.33
CA LEU A 41 -4.37 -6.90 15.87
C LEU A 41 -5.83 -6.85 15.35
N ASN A 42 -6.83 -7.03 16.23
CA ASN A 42 -8.24 -7.02 15.81
C ASN A 42 -8.69 -5.72 15.10
N PRO A 43 -8.18 -4.51 15.44
CA PRO A 43 -8.52 -3.30 14.69
C PRO A 43 -8.22 -3.41 13.19
N ILE A 44 -7.25 -4.22 12.77
CA ILE A 44 -6.94 -4.44 11.34
C ILE A 44 -8.09 -5.17 10.61
N LEU A 45 -8.90 -5.93 11.33
CA LEU A 45 -10.03 -6.66 10.76
C LEU A 45 -11.28 -5.79 10.51
N ASN A 46 -11.28 -4.54 10.99
CA ASN A 46 -12.37 -3.61 10.72
C ASN A 46 -12.37 -3.11 9.28
N SER A 47 -13.36 -2.30 8.92
CA SER A 47 -13.51 -1.76 7.56
C SER A 47 -12.47 -0.68 7.19
N THR A 48 -11.70 -0.16 8.15
CA THR A 48 -10.65 0.83 7.93
C THR A 48 -9.24 0.26 8.14
N LEU A 49 -9.11 -1.06 8.30
CA LEU A 49 -7.83 -1.76 8.43
C LEU A 49 -6.99 -1.27 9.63
N GLY A 50 -7.63 -0.76 10.68
CA GLY A 50 -6.96 -0.23 11.87
C GLY A 50 -6.47 1.23 11.75
N PHE A 51 -6.72 1.90 10.63
CA PHE A 51 -6.56 3.35 10.49
C PHE A 51 -7.87 4.07 10.83
N GLU A 52 -7.85 5.38 11.02
CA GLU A 52 -9.10 6.14 11.23
C GLU A 52 -9.85 6.38 9.92
N LYS A 53 -9.12 6.46 8.80
CA LYS A 53 -9.67 6.64 7.45
C LYS A 53 -8.87 5.88 6.40
N ILE A 54 -9.57 5.52 5.32
CA ILE A 54 -8.96 5.12 4.04
C ILE A 54 -9.47 6.11 3.00
N LEU A 55 -8.54 6.83 2.37
CA LEU A 55 -8.82 7.85 1.37
C LEU A 55 -8.30 7.36 0.02
N ALA A 56 -9.15 7.32 -1.01
CA ALA A 56 -8.70 7.06 -2.38
C ALA A 56 -8.76 8.34 -3.22
N ILE A 57 -7.62 8.72 -3.78
CA ILE A 57 -7.52 9.84 -4.71
C ILE A 57 -8.01 9.37 -6.07
N ASN A 58 -9.10 9.97 -6.58
CA ASN A 58 -9.69 9.56 -7.85
C ASN A 58 -10.15 10.78 -8.65
N LEU A 59 -9.76 10.85 -9.91
CA LEU A 59 -10.28 11.87 -10.82
C LEU A 59 -11.74 11.56 -11.13
N PRO A 60 -12.68 12.54 -11.07
CA PRO A 60 -14.11 12.31 -11.25
C PRO A 60 -14.49 11.60 -12.54
N GLU A 61 -13.73 11.81 -13.61
CA GLU A 61 -13.93 11.16 -14.91
C GLU A 61 -13.43 9.71 -14.97
N ARG A 62 -12.58 9.28 -14.02
CA ARG A 62 -12.08 7.90 -13.94
C ARG A 62 -13.07 7.02 -13.17
N THR A 63 -14.29 6.94 -13.68
CA THR A 63 -15.35 6.09 -13.12
C THR A 63 -14.99 4.61 -13.20
N ASP A 64 -14.21 4.21 -14.20
CA ASP A 64 -13.66 2.87 -14.37
C ASP A 64 -12.80 2.44 -13.16
N HIS A 65 -11.87 3.28 -12.73
CA HIS A 65 -11.02 3.04 -11.57
C HIS A 65 -11.85 3.06 -10.26
N ARG A 66 -12.77 4.04 -10.15
CA ARG A 66 -13.66 4.13 -9.00
C ARG A 66 -14.50 2.88 -8.82
N ASP A 67 -15.12 2.39 -9.89
CA ASP A 67 -15.96 1.19 -9.86
C ASP A 67 -15.12 -0.05 -9.46
N MET A 68 -13.90 -0.18 -9.97
CA MET A 68 -12.99 -1.26 -9.62
C MET A 68 -12.66 -1.23 -8.11
N LEU A 69 -12.30 -0.05 -7.56
CA LEU A 69 -12.01 0.08 -6.14
C LEU A 69 -13.22 -0.23 -5.27
N VAL A 70 -14.42 0.25 -5.64
CA VAL A 70 -15.68 -0.02 -4.91
C VAL A 70 -15.97 -1.51 -4.87
N LEU A 71 -15.80 -2.22 -5.99
CA LEU A 71 -16.02 -3.67 -6.06
C LEU A 71 -14.98 -4.43 -5.22
N SER A 72 -13.71 -4.05 -5.33
CA SER A 72 -12.63 -4.67 -4.55
C SER A 72 -12.79 -4.44 -3.05
N ALA A 73 -13.19 -3.22 -2.64
CA ALA A 73 -13.48 -2.86 -1.26
C ALA A 73 -14.66 -3.66 -0.71
N ALA A 74 -15.73 -3.82 -1.50
CA ALA A 74 -16.90 -4.60 -1.09
C ALA A 74 -16.56 -6.09 -0.87
N VAL A 75 -15.68 -6.68 -1.70
CA VAL A 75 -15.21 -8.07 -1.53
C VAL A 75 -14.37 -8.23 -0.27
N SER A 76 -13.55 -7.23 0.07
CA SER A 76 -12.64 -7.26 1.21
C SER A 76 -13.24 -6.70 2.50
N ASP A 77 -14.52 -6.26 2.48
CA ASP A 77 -15.18 -5.59 3.61
C ASP A 77 -14.37 -4.39 4.12
N ILE A 78 -14.04 -3.48 3.18
CA ILE A 78 -13.28 -2.25 3.43
C ILE A 78 -14.16 -1.05 3.07
N HIS A 79 -14.05 0.01 3.84
CA HIS A 79 -14.70 1.29 3.58
C HIS A 79 -13.68 2.31 3.08
N ILE A 80 -13.89 2.84 1.88
CA ILE A 80 -13.03 3.83 1.24
C ILE A 80 -13.82 5.12 1.03
N ASP A 81 -13.28 6.23 1.51
CA ASP A 81 -13.77 7.57 1.19
C ASP A 81 -12.99 8.10 -0.02
N PHE A 82 -13.71 8.57 -1.05
CA PHE A 82 -13.07 9.10 -2.24
C PHE A 82 -12.76 10.58 -2.08
N LEU A 83 -11.50 10.93 -2.30
CA LEU A 83 -11.03 12.30 -2.42
C LEU A 83 -10.89 12.66 -3.90
N GLU A 84 -11.47 13.80 -4.29
CA GLU A 84 -11.38 14.26 -5.67
C GLU A 84 -9.94 14.54 -6.08
N GLY A 85 -9.49 13.86 -7.13
CA GLY A 85 -8.20 14.09 -7.76
C GLY A 85 -8.14 15.48 -8.41
N VAL A 86 -6.96 16.06 -8.49
CA VAL A 86 -6.77 17.43 -8.98
C VAL A 86 -6.22 17.40 -10.40
N ARG A 87 -6.88 18.12 -11.31
CA ARG A 87 -6.34 18.42 -12.64
C ARG A 87 -5.31 19.54 -12.52
N GLY A 88 -4.07 19.27 -12.88
CA GLY A 88 -2.98 20.25 -12.72
C GLY A 88 -3.19 21.58 -13.45
N GLU A 89 -3.98 21.56 -14.54
CA GLU A 89 -4.34 22.77 -15.29
C GLU A 89 -5.20 23.74 -14.45
N THR A 90 -5.90 23.24 -13.44
CA THR A 90 -6.75 24.05 -12.55
C THR A 90 -5.99 24.64 -11.38
N VAL A 91 -4.76 24.20 -11.15
CA VAL A 91 -3.92 24.69 -10.04
C VAL A 91 -3.33 26.05 -10.42
N LEU A 92 -3.68 27.08 -9.66
CA LEU A 92 -3.12 28.42 -9.88
C LEU A 92 -1.61 28.42 -9.61
N LYS A 93 -0.84 29.06 -10.50
CA LYS A 93 0.61 29.15 -10.35
C LYS A 93 1.03 29.82 -9.05
N ASP A 94 0.25 30.78 -8.59
CA ASP A 94 0.54 31.58 -7.38
C ASP A 94 0.47 30.76 -6.07
N VAL A 95 -0.15 29.57 -6.10
CA VAL A 95 -0.20 28.67 -4.92
C VAL A 95 0.86 27.59 -4.94
N LEU A 96 1.69 27.55 -5.99
CA LEU A 96 2.78 26.57 -6.09
C LEU A 96 3.99 27.05 -5.29
N PRO A 97 4.76 26.11 -4.69
CA PRO A 97 6.01 26.48 -4.01
C PRO A 97 6.98 27.19 -4.94
N ALA A 98 7.79 28.11 -4.39
CA ALA A 98 8.80 28.84 -5.15
C ALA A 98 9.86 27.92 -5.80
N ALA A 99 10.13 26.75 -5.19
CA ALA A 99 11.05 25.75 -5.72
C ALA A 99 10.31 24.76 -6.63
N ILE A 100 9.70 25.26 -7.70
CA ILE A 100 9.10 24.43 -8.76
C ILE A 100 10.06 24.33 -9.94
N LYS A 101 10.16 23.16 -10.56
CA LYS A 101 10.77 23.03 -11.87
C LYS A 101 9.78 23.43 -12.95
N GLU A 102 10.15 24.40 -13.79
CA GLU A 102 9.30 24.90 -14.88
C GLU A 102 8.87 23.82 -15.89
N GLU A 103 9.63 22.73 -15.98
CA GLU A 103 9.37 21.59 -16.88
C GLU A 103 8.24 20.66 -16.44
N TYR A 104 7.71 20.83 -15.21
CA TYR A 104 6.65 19.95 -14.73
C TYR A 104 5.31 20.24 -15.37
N GLY A 105 4.82 19.23 -16.10
CA GLY A 105 3.51 19.27 -16.74
C GLY A 105 2.35 19.08 -15.74
N PRO A 106 1.11 19.32 -16.21
CA PRO A 106 -0.08 19.29 -15.39
C PRO A 106 -0.28 18.00 -14.59
N LYS A 107 0.12 16.84 -15.11
CA LYS A 107 -0.01 15.56 -14.43
C LYS A 107 0.75 15.52 -13.10
N ILE A 108 2.00 16.00 -13.09
CA ILE A 108 2.83 16.03 -11.89
C ILE A 108 2.27 17.02 -10.87
N ILE A 109 1.85 18.21 -11.33
CA ILE A 109 1.24 19.25 -10.48
C ILE A 109 -0.07 18.75 -9.89
N GLY A 110 -0.92 18.09 -10.67
CA GLY A 110 -2.20 17.53 -10.23
C GLY A 110 -2.03 16.44 -9.19
N SER A 111 -1.15 15.47 -9.43
CA SER A 111 -0.81 14.40 -8.49
C SER A 111 -0.27 14.98 -7.18
N TRP A 112 0.74 15.85 -7.25
CA TRP A 112 1.28 16.54 -6.06
C TRP A 112 0.18 17.23 -5.26
N ARG A 113 -0.68 18.03 -5.92
CA ARG A 113 -1.75 18.76 -5.24
C ARG A 113 -2.79 17.84 -4.61
N ALA A 114 -3.13 16.74 -5.26
CA ALA A 114 -4.09 15.76 -4.74
C ALA A 114 -3.58 15.09 -3.45
N HIS A 115 -2.31 14.69 -3.42
CA HIS A 115 -1.70 14.17 -2.19
C HIS A 115 -1.62 15.22 -1.09
N ILE A 116 -1.30 16.49 -1.42
CA ILE A 116 -1.33 17.58 -0.44
C ILE A 116 -2.73 17.78 0.14
N ASN A 117 -3.78 17.69 -0.68
CA ASN A 117 -5.17 17.76 -0.21
C ASN A 117 -5.50 16.60 0.74
N ALA A 118 -5.02 15.39 0.46
CA ALA A 118 -5.21 14.25 1.36
C ALA A 118 -4.52 14.46 2.72
N LEU A 119 -3.29 14.97 2.72
CA LEU A 119 -2.56 15.32 3.95
C LEU A 119 -3.26 16.44 4.72
N SER A 120 -3.78 17.47 4.01
CA SER A 120 -4.55 18.56 4.63
C SER A 120 -5.80 18.03 5.33
N ALA A 121 -6.56 17.15 4.67
CA ALA A 121 -7.76 16.54 5.25
C ALA A 121 -7.45 15.79 6.56
N ILE A 122 -6.35 15.05 6.64
CA ILE A 122 -5.94 14.35 7.87
C ILE A 122 -5.74 15.32 9.02
N VAL A 123 -5.12 16.47 8.74
CA VAL A 123 -4.82 17.47 9.77
C VAL A 123 -6.08 18.25 10.15
N GLU A 124 -6.90 18.65 9.19
CA GLU A 124 -8.12 19.44 9.38
C GLU A 124 -9.19 18.66 10.15
N GLU A 125 -9.37 17.38 9.80
CA GLU A 125 -10.35 16.50 10.44
C GLU A 125 -9.84 15.89 11.76
N GLY A 126 -8.54 16.05 12.06
CA GLY A 126 -7.95 15.59 13.31
C GLY A 126 -7.72 14.08 13.37
N TRP A 127 -7.69 13.36 12.24
CA TRP A 127 -7.47 11.92 12.23
C TRP A 127 -6.05 11.58 12.68
N GLY A 128 -5.91 10.64 13.61
CA GLY A 128 -4.60 10.18 14.12
C GLY A 128 -3.77 9.47 13.06
N SER A 129 -4.44 8.80 12.09
CA SER A 129 -3.80 8.18 10.93
C SER A 129 -4.80 7.95 9.80
N ALA A 130 -4.29 7.95 8.56
CA ALA A 130 -5.06 7.55 7.39
C ALA A 130 -4.21 6.73 6.42
N LEU A 131 -4.87 5.81 5.69
CA LEU A 131 -4.31 5.12 4.54
C LEU A 131 -4.73 5.88 3.28
N ILE A 132 -3.78 6.34 2.50
CA ILE A 132 -3.99 7.03 1.22
C ILE A 132 -3.73 6.05 0.09
N LEU A 133 -4.66 5.98 -0.85
CA LEU A 133 -4.64 5.10 -2.02
C LEU A 133 -4.69 5.93 -3.31
N GLU A 134 -3.95 5.53 -4.32
CA GLU A 134 -4.21 5.92 -5.71
C GLU A 134 -5.33 5.03 -6.29
N ASP A 135 -5.98 5.44 -7.37
CA ASP A 135 -7.17 4.74 -7.87
C ASP A 135 -6.87 3.58 -8.82
N ASP A 136 -5.61 3.39 -9.19
CA ASP A 136 -5.13 2.37 -10.13
C ASP A 136 -4.36 1.22 -9.44
N LEU A 137 -4.77 0.87 -8.24
CA LEU A 137 -4.19 -0.22 -7.46
C LEU A 137 -5.17 -1.38 -7.25
N HIS A 138 -4.62 -2.53 -6.87
CA HIS A 138 -5.37 -3.69 -6.41
C HIS A 138 -4.65 -4.41 -5.26
N TRP A 139 -5.34 -5.32 -4.60
CA TRP A 139 -4.83 -6.12 -3.48
C TRP A 139 -5.38 -7.54 -3.50
N ASP A 140 -4.77 -8.41 -2.70
CA ASP A 140 -5.21 -9.78 -2.46
C ASP A 140 -6.46 -9.80 -1.54
N VAL A 141 -7.38 -10.73 -1.73
CA VAL A 141 -8.56 -10.91 -0.85
C VAL A 141 -8.16 -11.22 0.60
N ARG A 142 -6.93 -11.71 0.83
CA ARG A 142 -6.34 -11.95 2.15
C ARG A 142 -5.66 -10.71 2.73
N LEU A 143 -5.97 -9.50 2.24
CA LEU A 143 -5.34 -8.25 2.65
C LEU A 143 -5.29 -8.08 4.18
N LYS A 144 -6.40 -8.40 4.88
CA LYS A 144 -6.46 -8.26 6.34
C LYS A 144 -5.45 -9.18 7.05
N GLU A 145 -5.25 -10.39 6.55
CA GLU A 145 -4.23 -11.32 7.04
C GLU A 145 -2.81 -10.81 6.75
N GLN A 146 -2.57 -10.35 5.52
CA GLN A 146 -1.28 -9.74 5.14
C GLN A 146 -0.93 -8.56 6.04
N LEU A 147 -1.91 -7.70 6.33
CA LEU A 147 -1.70 -6.53 7.20
C LEU A 147 -1.50 -6.91 8.67
N GLN A 148 -2.12 -7.98 9.18
CA GLN A 148 -1.84 -8.48 10.52
C GLN A 148 -0.40 -9.00 10.64
N ASN A 149 0.09 -9.73 9.64
CA ASN A 149 1.46 -10.19 9.57
C ASN A 149 2.45 -9.01 9.45
N PHE A 150 2.12 -8.05 8.58
CA PHE A 150 2.88 -6.80 8.45
C PHE A 150 2.93 -6.03 9.77
N ALA A 151 1.82 -5.93 10.50
CA ALA A 151 1.76 -5.22 11.78
C ALA A 151 2.65 -5.85 12.86
N LEU A 152 2.75 -7.18 12.90
CA LEU A 152 3.69 -7.85 13.79
C LEU A 152 5.13 -7.51 13.44
N ALA A 153 5.47 -7.58 12.16
CA ALA A 153 6.83 -7.34 11.69
C ALA A 153 7.23 -5.86 11.78
N SER A 154 6.31 -4.93 11.49
CA SER A 154 6.59 -3.50 11.62
C SER A 154 6.79 -3.08 13.07
N ASP A 155 6.02 -3.63 14.02
CA ASP A 155 6.24 -3.40 15.45
C ASP A 155 7.62 -3.90 15.91
N VAL A 156 8.04 -5.10 15.47
CA VAL A 156 9.40 -5.60 15.74
C VAL A 156 10.43 -4.70 15.12
N PHE A 157 10.27 -4.30 13.85
CA PHE A 157 11.18 -3.40 13.14
C PHE A 157 11.33 -2.06 13.87
N LEU A 158 10.21 -1.42 14.23
CA LEU A 158 10.19 -0.11 14.89
C LEU A 158 10.86 -0.10 16.26
N ARG A 159 10.89 -1.24 16.95
CA ARG A 159 11.55 -1.40 18.26
C ARG A 159 13.01 -1.86 18.15
N THR A 160 13.44 -2.29 16.97
CA THR A 160 14.82 -2.73 16.76
C THR A 160 15.72 -1.49 16.65
N GLU A 161 16.62 -1.34 17.60
CA GLU A 161 17.63 -0.29 17.58
C GLU A 161 18.82 -0.72 16.69
N GLY A 162 19.20 0.13 15.79
CA GLY A 162 20.38 0.16 14.93
C GLY A 162 21.22 -1.13 14.72
N GLY A 163 21.84 -1.23 13.57
CA GLY A 163 22.72 -2.31 13.18
C GLY A 163 22.15 -3.20 12.07
N ALA A 164 23.03 -3.78 11.26
CA ALA A 164 22.67 -4.70 10.19
C ALA A 164 22.25 -6.04 10.80
N ALA A 165 20.97 -6.24 11.05
CA ALA A 165 20.42 -7.49 11.56
C ALA A 165 19.26 -7.97 10.67
N THR A 166 19.38 -9.20 10.17
CA THR A 166 18.23 -9.89 9.57
C THR A 166 17.53 -10.72 10.64
N ILE A 167 16.29 -10.41 10.92
CA ILE A 167 15.49 -11.00 12.01
C ILE A 167 14.36 -11.84 11.38
N ASP A 168 14.33 -13.14 11.64
CA ASP A 168 13.15 -13.93 11.32
C ASP A 168 12.04 -13.60 12.34
N LEU A 169 10.85 -13.23 11.86
CA LEU A 169 9.75 -12.89 12.76
C LEU A 169 9.38 -14.02 13.72
N ARG A 170 9.62 -15.28 13.35
CA ARG A 170 9.39 -16.47 14.20
C ARG A 170 10.29 -16.50 15.43
N ASP A 171 11.48 -15.90 15.34
CA ASP A 171 12.48 -15.84 16.41
C ASP A 171 12.44 -14.51 17.17
N ALA A 172 11.59 -13.56 16.70
CA ALA A 172 11.47 -12.24 17.30
C ALA A 172 10.53 -12.22 18.50
N ASP A 173 10.76 -11.29 19.43
CA ASP A 173 9.80 -11.00 20.49
C ASP A 173 8.60 -10.23 19.93
N THR A 174 7.48 -10.94 19.73
CA THR A 174 6.21 -10.39 19.28
C THR A 174 5.23 -10.16 20.44
N SER A 175 5.67 -10.23 21.69
CA SER A 175 4.80 -10.08 22.88
C SER A 175 4.38 -8.64 23.16
N ASN A 176 5.08 -7.66 22.59
CA ASN A 176 4.77 -6.23 22.73
C ASN A 176 3.35 -5.91 22.26
N ILE A 177 2.66 -5.05 22.99
CA ILE A 177 1.35 -4.51 22.63
C ILE A 177 1.50 -3.02 22.40
N PRO A 178 1.50 -2.56 21.13
CA PRO A 178 1.57 -1.14 20.82
C PRO A 178 0.39 -0.38 21.43
N LYS A 179 0.61 0.90 21.74
CA LYS A 179 -0.37 1.74 22.46
C LYS A 179 -1.22 2.59 21.52
N THR A 180 -0.66 3.01 20.39
CA THR A 180 -1.26 4.01 19.49
C THR A 180 -1.79 3.42 18.19
N SER A 181 -1.15 2.39 17.68
CA SER A 181 -1.53 1.77 16.40
C SER A 181 -1.24 0.27 16.41
N PRO A 182 -2.08 -0.58 15.81
CA PRO A 182 -1.81 -2.02 15.70
C PRO A 182 -0.51 -2.33 14.94
N TYR A 183 -0.04 -1.38 14.14
CA TYR A 183 1.18 -1.49 13.31
C TYR A 183 2.48 -1.15 14.03
N GLY A 184 2.42 -0.76 15.30
CA GLY A 184 3.53 -0.27 16.11
C GLY A 184 3.33 1.18 16.54
N ASP A 185 4.18 1.65 17.44
CA ASP A 185 4.16 3.02 17.95
C ASP A 185 5.17 3.89 17.17
N ASP A 186 4.90 5.21 17.12
CA ASP A 186 5.84 6.25 16.65
C ASP A 186 6.32 6.10 15.18
N TRP A 187 5.53 5.52 14.30
CA TRP A 187 5.80 5.54 12.86
C TRP A 187 5.27 6.83 12.21
N ASP A 188 5.96 7.27 11.16
CA ASP A 188 5.54 8.39 10.32
C ASP A 188 4.78 7.91 9.08
N ILE A 189 5.37 6.96 8.33
CA ILE A 189 4.83 6.39 7.11
C ILE A 189 4.89 4.85 7.16
N LEU A 190 3.81 4.21 6.72
CA LEU A 190 3.80 2.79 6.38
C LEU A 190 3.55 2.66 4.88
N TRP A 191 4.58 2.32 4.11
CA TRP A 191 4.50 2.28 2.65
C TRP A 191 4.25 0.84 2.18
N ILE A 192 2.99 0.54 1.85
CA ILE A 192 2.51 -0.83 1.59
C ILE A 192 2.17 -1.11 0.12
N GLY A 193 2.12 -0.06 -0.72
CA GLY A 193 1.91 -0.15 -2.16
C GLY A 193 2.86 0.77 -2.91
N HIS A 194 3.74 0.18 -3.75
CA HIS A 194 4.80 0.90 -4.45
C HIS A 194 5.25 0.13 -5.70
N CYS A 195 6.05 0.79 -6.56
CA CYS A 195 6.61 0.16 -7.76
C CYS A 195 8.01 -0.42 -7.53
N GLY A 196 8.68 -0.03 -6.44
CA GLY A 196 10.01 -0.52 -6.09
C GLY A 196 10.47 0.02 -4.74
N MET A 197 11.37 -0.73 -4.11
CA MET A 197 12.01 -0.43 -2.84
C MET A 197 13.37 -1.10 -2.79
N ASP A 198 14.39 -0.40 -2.31
CA ASP A 198 15.68 -0.98 -2.02
C ASP A 198 15.73 -1.49 -0.57
N LEU A 199 16.32 -2.67 -0.38
CA LEU A 199 16.60 -3.17 0.96
C LEU A 199 17.88 -2.52 1.49
N PRO A 200 17.92 -2.11 2.78
CA PRO A 200 19.10 -1.49 3.36
C PRO A 200 20.26 -2.49 3.44
N GLU A 201 21.48 -2.04 3.10
CA GLU A 201 22.69 -2.82 3.31
C GLU A 201 23.11 -2.82 4.80
N ASP A 202 22.77 -1.74 5.51
CA ASP A 202 23.14 -1.46 6.89
C ASP A 202 21.92 -1.04 7.71
N GLY A 203 21.10 -1.98 8.08
CA GLY A 203 19.88 -1.70 8.86
C GLY A 203 19.12 -2.99 9.17
N PRO A 204 18.19 -2.95 10.11
CA PRO A 204 17.39 -4.12 10.41
C PRO A 204 16.46 -4.46 9.25
N ILE A 205 16.34 -5.77 8.98
CA ILE A 205 15.34 -6.33 8.06
C ILE A 205 14.58 -7.40 8.84
N VAL A 206 13.27 -7.27 8.94
CA VAL A 206 12.42 -8.31 9.55
C VAL A 206 11.83 -9.16 8.43
N LEU A 207 12.04 -10.47 8.48
CA LEU A 207 11.58 -11.42 7.48
C LEU A 207 10.35 -12.17 7.95
N LEU A 208 9.35 -12.19 7.09
CA LEU A 208 8.19 -13.07 7.15
C LEU A 208 8.44 -14.25 6.21
N ASN A 209 9.07 -15.31 6.71
CA ASN A 209 9.33 -16.50 5.93
C ASN A 209 8.09 -17.40 5.86
N ASN A 210 7.88 -18.08 4.72
CA ASN A 210 6.72 -18.92 4.44
C ASN A 210 5.38 -18.13 4.45
N ASP A 211 5.39 -16.88 4.01
CA ASP A 211 4.18 -16.11 3.76
C ASP A 211 3.50 -16.60 2.47
N THR A 212 2.57 -17.53 2.61
CA THR A 212 1.83 -18.11 1.48
C THR A 212 0.96 -17.11 0.74
N THR A 213 0.83 -15.88 1.24
CA THR A 213 0.13 -14.78 0.56
C THR A 213 1.05 -14.00 -0.38
N THR A 214 2.35 -14.28 -0.38
CA THR A 214 3.34 -13.64 -1.25
C THR A 214 3.48 -14.40 -2.55
N VAL A 215 3.53 -13.68 -3.67
CA VAL A 215 3.82 -14.28 -4.98
C VAL A 215 5.24 -14.84 -5.04
N THR A 216 5.47 -15.84 -5.90
CA THR A 216 6.81 -16.38 -6.14
C THR A 216 7.74 -15.31 -6.69
N ILE A 217 9.05 -15.47 -6.47
CA ILE A 217 10.05 -14.48 -6.88
C ILE A 217 10.01 -14.21 -8.40
N ARG A 218 9.78 -15.24 -9.21
CA ARG A 218 9.65 -15.10 -10.68
C ARG A 218 8.48 -14.22 -11.11
N ASN A 219 7.45 -14.10 -10.26
CA ASN A 219 6.24 -13.36 -10.51
C ASN A 219 6.23 -11.97 -9.84
N GLN A 220 7.33 -11.61 -9.16
CA GLN A 220 7.50 -10.27 -8.60
C GLN A 220 7.86 -9.29 -9.72
N VAL A 221 7.10 -8.21 -9.82
CA VAL A 221 7.36 -7.14 -10.77
C VAL A 221 8.38 -6.17 -10.18
N SER A 222 9.45 -5.89 -10.93
CA SER A 222 10.30 -4.73 -10.70
C SER A 222 9.89 -3.64 -11.69
N TRP A 223 9.84 -2.39 -11.23
CA TRP A 223 9.59 -1.24 -12.11
C TRP A 223 10.70 -1.10 -13.19
N ASP A 224 11.93 -1.50 -12.86
CA ASP A 224 13.00 -1.67 -13.84
C ASP A 224 13.02 -3.13 -14.30
N SER A 225 12.58 -3.37 -15.52
CA SER A 225 12.56 -4.72 -16.12
C SER A 225 13.94 -5.37 -16.23
N LYS A 226 15.02 -4.57 -16.11
CA LYS A 226 16.42 -5.04 -16.13
C LYS A 226 16.96 -5.31 -14.72
N ALA A 227 16.32 -4.79 -13.68
CA ALA A 227 16.75 -5.03 -12.31
C ALA A 227 16.29 -6.42 -11.85
N LYS A 228 17.20 -7.16 -11.23
CA LYS A 228 16.83 -8.42 -10.56
C LYS A 228 15.98 -8.09 -9.34
N PRO A 229 14.86 -8.83 -9.11
CA PRO A 229 14.06 -8.59 -7.91
C PRO A 229 14.93 -8.65 -6.64
N PRO A 230 14.87 -7.65 -5.76
CA PRO A 230 15.67 -7.61 -4.53
C PRO A 230 15.49 -8.86 -3.65
N MET A 231 14.30 -9.48 -3.71
CA MET A 231 13.97 -10.67 -2.94
C MET A 231 14.64 -11.97 -3.41
N ARG A 232 15.40 -11.98 -4.53
CA ARG A 232 16.09 -13.19 -5.02
C ARG A 232 17.12 -13.78 -4.03
N VAL A 233 17.57 -12.98 -3.07
CA VAL A 233 18.51 -13.43 -2.03
C VAL A 233 17.83 -14.19 -0.90
N PHE A 234 16.51 -14.18 -0.84
CA PHE A 234 15.71 -14.85 0.19
C PHE A 234 15.00 -16.09 -0.39
N PRO A 235 14.52 -17.02 0.48
CA PRO A 235 13.66 -18.12 0.06
C PRO A 235 12.37 -17.64 -0.62
N GLU A 236 11.78 -18.50 -1.44
CA GLU A 236 10.43 -18.27 -1.97
C GLU A 236 9.42 -17.99 -0.84
N HIS A 237 8.40 -17.19 -1.15
CA HIS A 237 7.36 -16.83 -0.18
C HIS A 237 7.91 -16.12 1.07
N THR A 238 8.94 -15.31 0.90
CA THR A 238 9.46 -14.42 1.94
C THR A 238 8.99 -13.00 1.68
N ARG A 239 8.59 -12.30 2.73
CA ARG A 239 8.31 -10.87 2.74
C ARG A 239 9.29 -10.19 3.68
N ALA A 240 9.89 -9.10 3.26
CA ALA A 240 10.84 -8.32 4.05
C ALA A 240 10.20 -7.00 4.48
N ILE A 241 10.35 -6.63 5.74
CA ILE A 241 9.98 -5.34 6.29
C ILE A 241 11.25 -4.63 6.71
N ALA A 242 11.44 -3.41 6.22
CA ALA A 242 12.64 -2.62 6.45
C ALA A 242 12.32 -1.13 6.39
N ASP A 243 13.36 -0.31 6.61
CA ASP A 243 13.32 1.12 6.34
C ASP A 243 12.92 1.36 4.87
N ALA A 244 11.92 2.22 4.64
CA ALA A 244 11.45 2.57 3.30
C ALA A 244 12.51 3.40 2.59
N ARG A 245 13.33 2.76 1.75
CA ARG A 245 14.42 3.41 1.00
C ARG A 245 14.18 3.39 -0.50
N THR A 246 14.54 4.47 -1.17
CA THR A 246 14.49 4.59 -2.63
C THR A 246 13.13 4.20 -3.21
N MET A 247 12.08 4.56 -2.48
CA MET A 247 10.70 4.21 -2.86
C MET A 247 10.27 4.89 -4.15
N VAL A 248 9.48 4.19 -4.95
CA VAL A 248 8.90 4.69 -6.21
C VAL A 248 7.40 4.38 -6.21
N CYS A 249 6.59 5.32 -6.68
CA CYS A 249 5.13 5.32 -6.67
C CYS A 249 4.52 5.38 -5.26
N THR A 250 3.41 6.05 -5.15
CA THR A 250 2.60 6.22 -3.92
C THR A 250 1.27 5.49 -4.01
N LEU A 251 1.27 4.26 -4.55
CA LEU A 251 0.04 3.49 -4.75
C LEU A 251 -0.77 3.35 -3.47
N ALA A 252 -0.09 3.02 -2.35
CA ALA A 252 -0.72 2.92 -1.04
C ALA A 252 0.28 3.22 0.08
N TYR A 253 0.01 4.24 0.87
CA TYR A 253 0.80 4.56 2.05
C TYR A 253 -0.07 5.06 3.18
N ALA A 254 0.19 4.60 4.40
CA ALA A 254 -0.43 5.18 5.57
C ALA A 254 0.46 6.28 6.14
N VAL A 255 -0.18 7.30 6.68
CA VAL A 255 0.49 8.46 7.26
C VAL A 255 -0.09 8.78 8.64
N SER A 256 0.77 9.03 9.63
CA SER A 256 0.34 9.53 10.93
C SER A 256 -0.01 11.01 10.84
N GLN A 257 -0.88 11.51 11.74
CA GLN A 257 -1.25 12.93 11.74
C GLN A 257 -0.02 13.84 11.92
N ASN A 258 0.94 13.41 12.74
CA ASN A 258 2.17 14.17 12.94
C ASN A 258 3.00 14.24 11.66
N ALA A 259 3.15 13.11 10.98
CA ALA A 259 3.83 13.07 9.69
C ALA A 259 3.10 13.91 8.63
N ALA A 260 1.76 13.88 8.59
CA ALA A 260 0.98 14.72 7.68
C ALA A 260 1.29 16.22 7.89
N ARG A 261 1.37 16.69 9.14
CA ARG A 261 1.76 18.09 9.45
C ARG A 261 3.17 18.42 8.97
N ASN A 262 4.12 17.52 9.21
CA ASN A 262 5.51 17.70 8.78
C ASN A 262 5.63 17.72 7.25
N LEU A 263 4.93 16.83 6.56
CA LEU A 263 4.90 16.79 5.09
C LEU A 263 4.26 18.05 4.48
N LEU A 264 3.19 18.57 5.07
CA LEU A 264 2.60 19.85 4.67
C LEU A 264 3.61 21.00 4.81
N TRP A 265 4.37 21.02 5.90
CA TRP A 265 5.40 22.04 6.13
C TRP A 265 6.58 21.87 5.17
N ASP A 266 7.09 20.67 5.00
CA ASP A 266 8.34 20.40 4.29
C ASP A 266 8.17 20.29 2.77
N ILE A 267 7.03 19.77 2.31
CA ILE A 267 6.75 19.57 0.89
C ILE A 267 5.75 20.63 0.39
N ALA A 268 4.55 20.70 0.97
CA ALA A 268 3.49 21.54 0.41
C ALA A 268 3.84 23.03 0.37
N LEU A 269 4.51 23.53 1.42
CA LEU A 269 4.87 24.95 1.50
C LEU A 269 6.21 25.28 0.83
N LYS A 270 7.09 24.31 0.63
CA LYS A 270 8.47 24.59 0.24
C LYS A 270 8.88 24.02 -1.11
N ARG A 271 8.32 22.89 -1.56
CA ARG A 271 8.92 22.09 -2.63
C ARG A 271 7.92 21.50 -3.63
N LEU A 272 8.25 21.67 -4.91
CA LEU A 272 7.75 20.88 -6.04
C LEU A 272 8.91 20.71 -7.05
N ASP A 273 10.10 20.43 -6.54
CA ASP A 273 11.31 20.19 -7.33
C ASP A 273 11.47 18.73 -7.78
N HIS A 274 10.55 17.86 -7.33
CA HIS A 274 10.39 16.45 -7.78
C HIS A 274 8.92 16.06 -7.74
N PRO A 275 8.50 14.97 -8.44
CA PRO A 275 7.18 14.36 -8.24
C PRO A 275 6.94 13.98 -6.77
N PHE A 276 5.68 13.88 -6.36
CA PHE A 276 5.34 13.72 -4.95
C PHE A 276 5.93 12.44 -4.34
N ASP A 277 5.90 11.31 -5.05
CA ASP A 277 6.48 10.04 -4.61
C ASP A 277 7.99 10.15 -4.34
N VAL A 278 8.72 10.84 -5.22
CA VAL A 278 10.15 11.10 -5.05
C VAL A 278 10.42 12.05 -3.87
N LEU A 279 9.56 13.06 -3.66
CA LEU A 279 9.67 13.94 -2.49
C LEU A 279 9.43 13.20 -1.20
N LEU A 280 8.40 12.33 -1.15
CA LEU A 280 8.10 11.50 0.01
C LEU A 280 9.24 10.52 0.30
N ALA A 281 9.81 9.88 -0.73
CA ALA A 281 10.95 9.00 -0.58
C ALA A 281 12.16 9.73 0.02
N LYS A 282 12.51 10.90 -0.51
CA LYS A 282 13.60 11.73 0.01
C LYS A 282 13.35 12.20 1.43
N TRP A 283 12.11 12.50 1.78
CA TRP A 283 11.70 12.87 3.13
C TRP A 283 11.87 11.68 4.08
N CYS A 284 11.47 10.49 3.69
CA CYS A 284 11.71 9.24 4.43
C CYS A 284 13.21 8.94 4.59
N ASP A 285 13.98 9.09 3.51
CA ASP A 285 15.43 8.81 3.50
C ASP A 285 16.26 9.83 4.29
N GLY A 286 15.71 11.02 4.62
CA GLY A 286 16.42 12.09 5.28
C GLY A 286 17.49 12.72 4.39
N ILE A 287 17.25 12.79 3.09
CA ILE A 287 18.17 13.38 2.10
C ILE A 287 17.60 14.64 1.46
N ASN A 288 18.41 15.34 0.69
CA ASN A 288 18.01 16.59 0.02
C ASN A 288 17.56 17.70 1.01
N GLY A 289 18.13 17.71 2.22
CA GLY A 289 17.85 18.70 3.26
C GLY A 289 16.61 18.39 4.12
N PHE A 290 16.04 17.20 4.01
CA PHE A 290 15.08 16.67 4.97
C PHE A 290 15.79 15.97 6.13
N GLU A 291 15.15 15.96 7.29
CA GLU A 291 15.51 15.09 8.40
C GLU A 291 15.08 13.65 8.12
N LYS A 292 15.71 12.68 8.79
CA LYS A 292 15.33 11.27 8.70
C LYS A 292 14.04 11.02 9.45
N HIS A 293 13.10 10.33 8.82
CA HIS A 293 11.80 9.97 9.37
C HIS A 293 11.64 8.46 9.55
N ARG A 294 10.66 8.06 10.37
CA ARG A 294 10.38 6.66 10.67
C ARG A 294 9.41 6.07 9.64
N CYS A 295 9.93 5.74 8.50
CA CYS A 295 9.18 5.18 7.38
C CYS A 295 9.45 3.69 7.25
N VAL A 296 8.39 2.89 7.26
CA VAL A 296 8.46 1.42 7.14
C VAL A 296 7.95 1.01 5.77
N GLY A 297 8.76 0.25 5.04
CA GLY A 297 8.40 -0.35 3.76
C GLY A 297 8.27 -1.86 3.86
N VAL A 298 7.62 -2.47 2.86
CA VAL A 298 7.42 -3.91 2.77
C VAL A 298 7.67 -4.41 1.36
N LEU A 299 8.48 -5.45 1.23
CA LEU A 299 8.83 -6.05 -0.07
C LEU A 299 8.64 -7.57 -0.05
N PRO A 300 7.93 -8.18 -1.02
CA PRO A 300 7.12 -7.52 -2.04
C PRO A 300 5.97 -6.72 -1.42
N GLN A 301 5.52 -5.71 -2.16
CA GLN A 301 4.41 -4.85 -1.75
C GLN A 301 3.12 -5.65 -1.48
N ILE A 302 2.26 -5.10 -0.61
CA ILE A 302 0.97 -5.70 -0.27
C ILE A 302 -0.12 -5.25 -1.25
N MET A 303 -0.05 -3.98 -1.68
CA MET A 303 -0.92 -3.42 -2.71
C MET A 303 -0.09 -3.15 -3.97
N ASP A 304 -0.63 -3.47 -5.13
CA ASP A 304 0.09 -3.49 -6.39
C ASP A 304 -0.63 -2.69 -7.47
N HIS A 305 0.08 -2.33 -8.53
CA HIS A 305 -0.44 -1.52 -9.62
C HIS A 305 -1.47 -2.30 -10.44
N TYR A 306 -2.64 -1.71 -10.64
CA TYR A 306 -3.66 -2.22 -11.54
C TYR A 306 -3.41 -1.69 -12.94
N SER A 307 -2.95 -2.54 -13.85
CA SER A 307 -2.78 -2.20 -15.26
C SER A 307 -3.77 -2.98 -16.10
N PRO A 308 -4.94 -2.39 -16.45
CA PRO A 308 -5.83 -3.01 -17.39
C PRO A 308 -5.29 -2.83 -18.82
N SER A 309 -4.41 -3.69 -19.25
CA SER A 309 -3.90 -3.71 -20.65
C SER A 309 -4.87 -4.40 -21.59
N GLY A 310 -6.16 -4.02 -21.61
CA GLY A 310 -7.16 -4.67 -22.48
C GLY A 310 -7.39 -6.16 -22.20
N ASN A 311 -6.59 -6.76 -21.38
CA ASN A 311 -6.65 -8.15 -20.96
C ASN A 311 -7.17 -8.18 -19.52
N VAL A 312 -8.43 -8.58 -19.38
CA VAL A 312 -9.14 -8.72 -18.08
C VAL A 312 -8.41 -9.69 -17.11
N GLN A 313 -7.41 -10.41 -17.60
CA GLN A 313 -6.67 -11.46 -16.89
C GLN A 313 -5.83 -10.96 -15.69
N TRP A 314 -5.55 -9.66 -15.59
CA TRP A 314 -4.70 -9.06 -14.55
C TRP A 314 -5.48 -8.48 -13.36
N SER A 315 -6.81 -8.50 -13.42
CA SER A 315 -7.63 -7.94 -12.35
C SER A 315 -7.89 -8.98 -11.25
N VAL A 316 -8.12 -8.51 -10.03
CA VAL A 316 -8.66 -9.33 -8.92
C VAL A 316 -9.87 -10.14 -9.39
N ARG A 317 -10.71 -9.56 -10.24
CA ARG A 317 -11.90 -10.19 -10.81
C ARG A 317 -11.56 -11.39 -11.70
N ALA A 318 -10.55 -11.28 -12.56
CA ALA A 318 -10.15 -12.37 -13.46
C ALA A 318 -9.44 -13.51 -12.71
N ASN A 319 -8.81 -13.21 -11.58
CA ASN A 319 -8.10 -14.19 -10.76
C ASN A 319 -8.94 -14.68 -9.57
N MET A 320 -10.22 -14.33 -9.48
CA MET A 320 -11.05 -14.65 -8.32
C MET A 320 -11.05 -16.15 -7.99
N ASP A 321 -11.17 -17.02 -8.99
CA ASP A 321 -11.17 -18.47 -8.77
C ASP A 321 -9.84 -18.96 -8.17
N LYS A 322 -8.70 -18.45 -8.68
CA LYS A 322 -7.37 -18.78 -8.17
C LYS A 322 -7.19 -18.26 -6.75
N ILE A 323 -7.62 -17.03 -6.47
CA ILE A 323 -7.58 -16.41 -5.14
C ILE A 323 -8.42 -17.23 -4.14
N LEU A 324 -9.62 -17.62 -4.50
CA LEU A 324 -10.52 -18.40 -3.65
C LEU A 324 -9.96 -19.80 -3.32
N HIS A 325 -9.13 -20.35 -4.20
CA HIS A 325 -8.43 -21.62 -3.98
C HIS A 325 -7.06 -21.46 -3.27
N GLY A 326 -6.69 -20.22 -2.88
CA GLY A 326 -5.43 -19.95 -2.19
C GLY A 326 -4.18 -19.99 -3.09
N ASP A 327 -4.35 -19.88 -4.40
CA ASP A 327 -3.23 -19.79 -5.34
C ASP A 327 -2.52 -18.44 -5.17
N THR A 328 -1.23 -18.46 -4.91
CA THR A 328 -0.40 -17.26 -4.72
C THR A 328 0.23 -16.75 -6.00
N ASP A 329 0.21 -17.55 -7.06
CA ASP A 329 0.82 -17.20 -8.35
C ASP A 329 -0.14 -16.50 -9.32
N TYR A 330 -1.36 -16.19 -8.88
CA TYR A 330 -2.42 -15.69 -9.74
C TYR A 330 -2.13 -14.34 -10.40
N ARG A 331 -1.28 -13.51 -9.81
CA ARG A 331 -1.05 -12.13 -10.29
C ARG A 331 -0.37 -12.08 -11.65
N TYR A 332 0.50 -13.05 -11.94
CA TYR A 332 1.43 -12.95 -13.07
C TYR A 332 1.49 -14.18 -13.96
N GLN A 333 0.67 -15.19 -13.71
CA GLN A 333 0.75 -16.48 -14.41
C GLN A 333 0.52 -16.41 -15.92
N GLU A 334 -0.07 -15.35 -16.44
CA GLU A 334 -0.50 -15.27 -17.83
C GLU A 334 -0.01 -14.01 -18.56
N ARG A 335 1.19 -13.49 -18.20
CA ARG A 335 1.83 -12.55 -19.10
C ARG A 335 2.07 -13.26 -20.43
N PRO A 336 1.54 -12.74 -21.57
CA PRO A 336 2.01 -13.21 -22.85
C PRO A 336 3.52 -13.06 -22.86
N GLN A 337 4.27 -14.14 -23.12
CA GLN A 337 5.69 -14.01 -23.45
C GLN A 337 5.73 -13.15 -24.72
N GLU A 338 6.17 -11.92 -24.59
CA GLU A 338 6.62 -11.17 -25.76
C GLU A 338 7.85 -11.94 -26.27
N GLU A 339 7.77 -12.42 -27.52
CA GLU A 339 8.91 -13.08 -28.18
C GLU A 339 10.14 -12.16 -28.03
N GLY A 340 11.11 -12.57 -27.22
CA GLY A 340 12.34 -11.83 -26.99
C GLY A 340 12.46 -11.10 -25.64
N ASP A 341 11.74 -11.53 -24.58
CA ASP A 341 11.93 -10.99 -23.24
C ASP A 341 13.33 -11.34 -22.70
N PRO A 342 14.20 -10.33 -22.46
CA PRO A 342 15.58 -10.55 -21.99
C PRO A 342 15.68 -11.15 -20.56
N ARG A 343 14.57 -11.62 -19.98
CA ARG A 343 14.53 -12.26 -18.66
C ARG A 343 14.72 -13.78 -18.72
N ASP A 344 14.76 -14.34 -19.93
CA ASP A 344 14.95 -15.78 -20.16
C ASP A 344 16.42 -16.21 -20.31
N GLU A 345 17.43 -15.30 -20.05
CA GLU A 345 18.86 -15.63 -20.01
C GLU A 345 19.45 -15.54 -18.59
#